data_c28172fb46ea114b1ae0f9e0bd663a66
#
_entry.id   c28172fb46ea114b1ae0f9e0bd663a66
#
_cell.length_a   1.000
_cell.length_b   1.000
_cell.length_c   1.000
_cell.angle_alpha   90.00
_cell.angle_beta   90.00
_cell.angle_gamma   90.00
#
_symmetry.space_group_name_H-M   'P 1'
#
loop_
_entity.id
_entity.type
_entity.pdbx_description
1 polymer ?
#
loop_
_entity_poly.entity_id
_entity_poly.type
_entity_poly.pdbx_seq_one_letter_code
_entity_poly.pdbx_strand_id
1 'polypeptide(L)'
;MVYKDYYKVLEVTSAASQADIKKAYRRLALKYHPDKNFGNQLYEAKFKEILEAYHILSDVKKRQDYNYQRTDHSYSYSRKRTYTPATPQTILNQSIDLRKKVSGVDPDRMNKDALYHQIQHVLSNFNTHILQENNDAKLNKRVIEEVLFCSRYLPFVQVEKICFQLTALAGSDNMLHQRIYRFSKEVRIKSYWHRYKVIAAIIIAILICYAIYTVATDL
;
A
#
# COMPACT_ATOMS: atom_id res chain seq x y z
N MET A 1 -15.40 0.46 -16.29
CA MET A 1 -14.26 1.11 -16.95
C MET A 1 -13.36 0.04 -17.53
N VAL A 2 -13.02 0.11 -18.81
CA VAL A 2 -12.06 -0.82 -19.43
C VAL A 2 -10.66 -0.39 -18.99
N TYR A 3 -9.93 -1.29 -18.33
CA TYR A 3 -8.56 -1.01 -17.88
C TYR A 3 -7.62 -0.89 -19.09
N LYS A 4 -7.01 0.28 -19.28
CA LYS A 4 -6.04 0.53 -20.34
C LYS A 4 -4.64 0.06 -19.92
N ASP A 5 -4.02 -0.82 -20.71
CA ASP A 5 -2.62 -1.22 -20.49
C ASP A 5 -1.67 -0.23 -21.18
N TYR A 6 -1.18 0.77 -20.44
CA TYR A 6 -0.30 1.83 -20.96
C TYR A 6 1.03 1.30 -21.51
N TYR A 7 1.53 0.16 -21.01
CA TYR A 7 2.72 -0.46 -21.59
C TYR A 7 2.45 -1.03 -22.99
N LYS A 8 1.28 -1.63 -23.19
CA LYS A 8 0.84 -2.08 -24.53
C LYS A 8 0.58 -0.91 -25.47
N VAL A 9 0.03 0.20 -24.95
CA VAL A 9 -0.18 1.41 -25.75
C VAL A 9 1.13 1.98 -26.28
N LEU A 10 2.20 1.97 -25.46
CA LEU A 10 3.55 2.40 -25.87
C LEU A 10 4.38 1.29 -26.56
N GLU A 11 3.83 0.09 -26.72
CA GLU A 11 4.53 -1.07 -27.32
C GLU A 11 5.84 -1.40 -26.59
N VAL A 12 5.85 -1.33 -25.26
CA VAL A 12 6.99 -1.66 -24.41
C VAL A 12 6.63 -2.69 -23.33
N THR A 13 7.63 -3.32 -22.77
CA THR A 13 7.43 -4.24 -21.62
C THR A 13 7.28 -3.47 -20.32
N SER A 14 6.69 -4.09 -19.29
CA SER A 14 6.60 -3.48 -17.96
C SER A 14 7.96 -3.30 -17.28
N ALA A 15 9.00 -3.98 -17.76
CA ALA A 15 10.38 -3.84 -17.32
C ALA A 15 11.16 -2.74 -18.05
N ALA A 16 10.55 -2.05 -19.03
CA ALA A 16 11.21 -1.01 -19.82
C ALA A 16 11.77 0.12 -18.95
N SER A 17 12.97 0.59 -19.28
CA SER A 17 13.58 1.75 -18.62
C SER A 17 12.85 3.05 -18.98
N GLN A 18 13.10 4.13 -18.22
CA GLN A 18 12.58 5.46 -18.56
C GLN A 18 13.04 5.96 -19.92
N ALA A 19 14.26 5.59 -20.31
CA ALA A 19 14.81 5.88 -21.64
C ALA A 19 14.03 5.16 -22.74
N ASP A 20 13.68 3.88 -22.54
CA ASP A 20 12.89 3.09 -23.49
C ASP A 20 11.47 3.65 -23.65
N ILE A 21 10.83 4.02 -22.55
CA ILE A 21 9.50 4.67 -22.56
C ILE A 21 9.54 5.96 -23.38
N LYS A 22 10.56 6.81 -23.16
CA LYS A 22 10.74 8.06 -23.91
C LYS A 22 11.00 7.82 -25.40
N LYS A 23 11.81 6.79 -25.71
CA LYS A 23 12.11 6.40 -27.10
C LYS A 23 10.86 5.89 -27.82
N ALA A 24 10.09 5.03 -27.16
CA ALA A 24 8.83 4.49 -27.67
C ALA A 24 7.81 5.59 -27.95
N TYR A 25 7.63 6.51 -26.98
CA TYR A 25 6.76 7.67 -27.13
C TYR A 25 7.12 8.50 -28.37
N ARG A 26 8.41 8.88 -28.53
CA ARG A 26 8.84 9.68 -29.69
C ARG A 26 8.54 8.99 -31.03
N ARG A 27 8.81 7.68 -31.12
CA ARG A 27 8.53 6.88 -32.30
C ARG A 27 7.03 6.88 -32.64
N LEU A 28 6.19 6.63 -31.66
CA LEU A 28 4.73 6.55 -31.84
C LEU A 28 4.11 7.93 -32.08
N ALA A 29 4.56 8.96 -31.38
CA ALA A 29 4.12 10.34 -31.58
C ALA A 29 4.38 10.83 -33.01
N LEU A 30 5.54 10.50 -33.58
CA LEU A 30 5.87 10.82 -35.01
C LEU A 30 5.00 10.02 -35.99
N LYS A 31 4.66 8.78 -35.67
CA LYS A 31 3.83 7.91 -36.52
C LYS A 31 2.38 8.38 -36.55
N TYR A 32 1.83 8.76 -35.39
CA TYR A 32 0.42 9.13 -35.19
C TYR A 32 0.19 10.65 -35.10
N HIS A 33 1.20 11.47 -35.56
CA HIS A 33 1.10 12.94 -35.47
C HIS A 33 -0.07 13.47 -36.30
N PRO A 34 -0.90 14.39 -35.75
CA PRO A 34 -2.05 14.92 -36.45
C PRO A 34 -1.67 15.60 -37.79
N ASP A 35 -0.54 16.31 -37.83
CA ASP A 35 -0.09 16.98 -39.06
C ASP A 35 0.28 16.01 -40.22
N LYS A 36 0.63 14.77 -39.89
CA LYS A 36 0.96 13.75 -40.89
C LYS A 36 -0.25 12.91 -41.31
N ASN A 37 -1.31 12.93 -40.52
CA ASN A 37 -2.47 12.05 -40.68
C ASN A 37 -3.79 12.88 -40.67
N PHE A 38 -3.80 13.97 -41.41
CA PHE A 38 -4.92 14.90 -41.45
C PHE A 38 -6.26 14.20 -41.72
N GLY A 39 -7.26 14.47 -40.84
CA GLY A 39 -8.63 13.98 -40.97
C GLY A 39 -8.86 12.53 -40.58
N ASN A 40 -7.86 11.81 -40.08
CA ASN A 40 -8.06 10.44 -39.61
C ASN A 40 -8.35 10.39 -38.12
N GLN A 41 -9.60 10.32 -37.75
CA GLN A 41 -10.07 10.27 -36.37
C GLN A 41 -9.46 9.11 -35.55
N LEU A 42 -9.15 7.96 -36.19
CA LEU A 42 -8.52 6.81 -35.53
C LEU A 42 -7.07 7.12 -35.11
N TYR A 43 -6.33 7.87 -35.93
CA TYR A 43 -4.95 8.28 -35.60
C TYR A 43 -4.94 9.34 -34.51
N GLU A 44 -5.90 10.26 -34.52
CA GLU A 44 -6.06 11.24 -33.45
C GLU A 44 -6.40 10.58 -32.11
N ALA A 45 -7.31 9.63 -32.10
CA ALA A 45 -7.65 8.87 -30.91
C ALA A 45 -6.43 8.09 -30.37
N LYS A 46 -5.66 7.43 -31.25
CA LYS A 46 -4.43 6.75 -30.86
C LYS A 46 -3.35 7.71 -30.34
N PHE A 47 -3.22 8.87 -30.93
CA PHE A 47 -2.27 9.89 -30.44
C PHE A 47 -2.62 10.35 -29.02
N LYS A 48 -3.90 10.58 -28.73
CA LYS A 48 -4.37 10.89 -27.36
C LYS A 48 -4.06 9.77 -26.37
N GLU A 49 -4.22 8.51 -26.76
CA GLU A 49 -3.89 7.35 -25.93
C GLU A 49 -2.38 7.26 -25.64
N ILE A 50 -1.53 7.53 -26.65
CA ILE A 50 -0.07 7.54 -26.53
C ILE A 50 0.38 8.65 -25.57
N LEU A 51 -0.20 9.85 -25.67
CA LEU A 51 0.08 10.96 -24.76
C LEU A 51 -0.29 10.62 -23.31
N GLU A 52 -1.49 10.07 -23.11
CA GLU A 52 -1.96 9.63 -21.78
C GLU A 52 -1.00 8.59 -21.18
N ALA A 53 -0.64 7.56 -21.94
CA ALA A 53 0.28 6.51 -21.52
C ALA A 53 1.66 7.06 -21.16
N TYR A 54 2.19 7.98 -21.96
CA TYR A 54 3.47 8.63 -21.68
C TYR A 54 3.41 9.51 -20.43
N HIS A 55 2.33 10.28 -20.25
CA HIS A 55 2.14 11.12 -19.06
C HIS A 55 2.19 10.31 -17.75
N ILE A 56 1.65 9.10 -17.76
CA ILE A 56 1.64 8.21 -16.59
C ILE A 56 2.98 7.49 -16.42
N LEU A 57 3.56 6.95 -17.50
CA LEU A 57 4.74 6.08 -17.41
C LEU A 57 6.07 6.84 -17.35
N SER A 58 6.11 8.12 -17.77
CA SER A 58 7.31 8.96 -17.72
C SER A 58 7.62 9.49 -16.32
N ASP A 59 6.62 9.64 -15.48
CA ASP A 59 6.79 10.05 -14.08
C ASP A 59 6.97 8.80 -13.21
N VAL A 60 8.05 8.76 -12.43
CA VAL A 60 8.41 7.60 -11.59
C VAL A 60 7.30 7.28 -10.58
N LYS A 61 6.72 8.31 -9.94
CA LYS A 61 5.67 8.14 -8.92
C LYS A 61 4.37 7.66 -9.55
N LYS A 62 3.91 8.33 -10.62
CA LYS A 62 2.69 7.93 -11.35
C LYS A 62 2.82 6.52 -11.94
N ARG A 63 4.01 6.17 -12.43
CA ARG A 63 4.30 4.82 -12.93
C ARG A 63 4.22 3.77 -11.82
N GLN A 64 4.73 4.08 -10.62
CA GLN A 64 4.61 3.19 -9.46
C GLN A 64 3.15 2.99 -9.07
N ASP A 65 2.37 4.07 -8.96
CA ASP A 65 0.94 4.03 -8.66
C ASP A 65 0.16 3.21 -9.71
N TYR A 66 0.47 3.43 -11.00
CA TYR A 66 -0.12 2.68 -12.10
C TYR A 66 0.25 1.19 -12.06
N ASN A 67 1.54 0.86 -11.84
CA ASN A 67 1.99 -0.52 -11.70
C ASN A 67 1.30 -1.22 -10.55
N TYR A 68 1.08 -0.49 -9.47
CA TYR A 68 0.34 -0.98 -8.32
C TYR A 68 -1.11 -1.33 -8.72
N GLN A 69 -1.84 -0.39 -9.31
CA GLN A 69 -3.22 -0.61 -9.79
C GLN A 69 -3.28 -1.74 -10.83
N ARG A 70 -2.29 -1.83 -11.72
CA ARG A 70 -2.19 -2.90 -12.71
C ARG A 70 -2.03 -4.28 -12.06
N THR A 71 -1.23 -4.39 -11.00
CA THR A 71 -1.04 -5.65 -10.26
C THR A 71 -2.34 -6.05 -9.57
N ASP A 72 -3.07 -5.10 -9.02
CA ASP A 72 -4.37 -5.31 -8.38
C ASP A 72 -5.42 -5.76 -9.40
N HIS A 73 -5.49 -5.12 -10.57
CA HIS A 73 -6.36 -5.55 -11.69
C HIS A 73 -5.93 -6.90 -12.29
N SER A 74 -4.64 -7.19 -12.40
CA SER A 74 -4.14 -8.49 -12.89
C SER A 74 -4.48 -9.60 -11.89
N TYR A 75 -4.39 -9.33 -10.59
CA TYR A 75 -4.80 -10.24 -9.53
C TYR A 75 -6.31 -10.47 -9.55
N SER A 76 -7.09 -9.43 -9.78
CA SER A 76 -8.54 -9.46 -9.95
C SER A 76 -8.97 -10.23 -11.22
N TYR A 77 -8.22 -10.09 -12.34
CA TYR A 77 -8.50 -10.77 -13.60
C TYR A 77 -8.08 -12.25 -13.57
N SER A 78 -6.96 -12.58 -12.93
CA SER A 78 -6.54 -13.97 -12.70
C SER A 78 -7.52 -14.72 -11.78
N ARG A 79 -8.17 -14.00 -10.85
CA ARG A 79 -9.25 -14.50 -10.00
C ARG A 79 -10.56 -14.76 -10.73
N LYS A 80 -10.80 -14.14 -11.89
CA LYS A 80 -11.97 -14.47 -12.75
C LYS A 80 -11.93 -15.90 -13.29
N ARG A 81 -10.80 -16.59 -13.21
CA ARG A 81 -10.69 -18.02 -13.58
C ARG A 81 -11.10 -19.01 -12.48
N THR A 82 -11.17 -18.55 -11.23
CA THR A 82 -11.78 -19.29 -10.13
C THR A 82 -12.62 -18.30 -9.32
N TYR A 83 -13.86 -18.09 -9.71
CA TYR A 83 -14.83 -17.37 -8.91
C TYR A 83 -15.14 -18.20 -7.66
N THR A 84 -14.27 -18.11 -6.66
CA THR A 84 -14.66 -18.51 -5.32
C THR A 84 -15.45 -17.35 -4.74
N PRO A 85 -16.74 -17.52 -4.46
CA PRO A 85 -17.53 -16.47 -3.83
C PRO A 85 -16.82 -16.02 -2.56
N ALA A 86 -16.78 -14.71 -2.32
CA ALA A 86 -16.21 -14.18 -1.08
C ALA A 86 -17.06 -14.69 0.08
N THR A 87 -16.53 -15.65 0.81
CA THR A 87 -17.12 -16.20 2.03
C THR A 87 -16.26 -15.75 3.22
N PRO A 88 -16.79 -15.72 4.45
CA PRO A 88 -16.00 -15.41 5.63
C PRO A 88 -14.72 -16.25 5.72
N GLN A 89 -14.79 -17.52 5.35
CA GLN A 89 -13.64 -18.43 5.37
C GLN A 89 -12.60 -18.07 4.30
N THR A 90 -13.01 -17.62 3.11
CA THR A 90 -12.08 -17.19 2.06
C THR A 90 -11.35 -15.91 2.47
N ILE A 91 -12.02 -15.00 3.18
CA ILE A 91 -11.42 -13.77 3.71
C ILE A 91 -10.37 -14.10 4.79
N LEU A 92 -10.70 -15.03 5.70
CA LEU A 92 -9.74 -15.53 6.69
C LEU A 92 -8.52 -16.17 6.01
N ASN A 93 -8.71 -17.02 5.02
CA ASN A 93 -7.61 -17.66 4.30
C ASN A 93 -6.71 -16.61 3.61
N GLN A 94 -7.30 -15.55 3.04
CA GLN A 94 -6.54 -14.44 2.46
C GLN A 94 -5.68 -13.71 3.50
N SER A 95 -6.22 -13.46 4.70
CA SER A 95 -5.48 -12.82 5.78
C SER A 95 -4.32 -13.70 6.30
N ILE A 96 -4.53 -15.02 6.39
CA ILE A 96 -3.49 -15.99 6.74
C ILE A 96 -2.39 -16.05 5.68
N ASP A 97 -2.76 -16.07 4.40
CA ASP A 97 -1.80 -16.08 3.29
C ASP A 97 -0.99 -14.78 3.23
N LEU A 98 -1.62 -13.65 3.53
CA LEU A 98 -0.93 -12.37 3.66
C LEU A 98 0.11 -12.43 4.79
N ARG A 99 -0.26 -12.96 5.96
CA ARG A 99 0.67 -13.15 7.08
C ARG A 99 1.86 -14.04 6.70
N LYS A 100 1.61 -15.17 6.03
CA LYS A 100 2.69 -16.06 5.57
C LYS A 100 3.67 -15.32 4.66
N LYS A 101 3.16 -14.53 3.71
CA LYS A 101 4.00 -13.71 2.82
C LYS A 101 4.84 -12.69 3.59
N VAL A 102 4.20 -11.97 4.52
CA VAL A 102 4.86 -10.96 5.34
C VAL A 102 5.93 -11.56 6.25
N SER A 103 5.67 -12.75 6.81
CA SER A 103 6.64 -13.45 7.68
C SER A 103 7.90 -13.92 6.96
N GLY A 104 7.84 -14.10 5.63
CA GLY A 104 8.97 -14.54 4.81
C GLY A 104 9.80 -13.40 4.20
N VAL A 105 9.43 -12.15 4.42
CA VAL A 105 10.10 -10.97 3.83
C VAL A 105 10.85 -10.20 4.92
N ASP A 106 12.08 -9.78 4.59
CA ASP A 106 12.86 -8.89 5.43
C ASP A 106 12.10 -7.53 5.61
N PRO A 107 11.85 -7.10 6.86
CA PRO A 107 11.14 -5.85 7.15
C PRO A 107 11.72 -4.59 6.49
N ASP A 108 13.04 -4.54 6.32
CA ASP A 108 13.73 -3.40 5.72
C ASP A 108 13.60 -3.35 4.20
N ARG A 109 13.38 -4.51 3.57
CA ARG A 109 13.15 -4.63 2.12
C ARG A 109 11.67 -4.65 1.73
N MET A 110 10.79 -4.62 2.71
CA MET A 110 9.35 -4.72 2.49
C MET A 110 8.78 -3.43 1.88
N ASN A 111 8.05 -3.57 0.77
CA ASN A 111 7.27 -2.46 0.22
C ASN A 111 6.02 -2.21 1.09
N LYS A 112 6.11 -1.20 1.96
CA LYS A 112 5.07 -0.86 2.95
C LYS A 112 3.77 -0.40 2.30
N ASP A 113 3.84 0.31 1.19
CA ASP A 113 2.65 0.78 0.47
C ASP A 113 1.92 -0.40 -0.18
N ALA A 114 2.65 -1.32 -0.81
CA ALA A 114 2.06 -2.55 -1.33
C ALA A 114 1.40 -3.39 -0.23
N LEU A 115 2.03 -3.51 0.93
CA LEU A 115 1.45 -4.21 2.08
C LEU A 115 0.17 -3.52 2.58
N TYR A 116 0.20 -2.19 2.74
CA TYR A 116 -0.98 -1.43 3.14
C TYR A 116 -2.17 -1.69 2.21
N HIS A 117 -1.94 -1.65 0.93
CA HIS A 117 -2.99 -1.90 -0.06
C HIS A 117 -3.50 -3.35 -0.06
N GLN A 118 -2.62 -4.34 0.17
CA GLN A 118 -3.07 -5.73 0.34
C GLN A 118 -3.96 -5.89 1.58
N ILE A 119 -3.63 -5.22 2.68
CA ILE A 119 -4.48 -5.17 3.87
C ILE A 119 -5.81 -4.49 3.56
N GLN A 120 -5.81 -3.34 2.87
CA GLN A 120 -7.04 -2.65 2.46
C GLN A 120 -7.92 -3.49 1.53
N HIS A 121 -7.32 -4.35 0.72
CA HIS A 121 -8.07 -5.31 -0.09
C HIS A 121 -8.79 -6.37 0.78
N VAL A 122 -8.11 -6.91 1.80
CA VAL A 122 -8.72 -7.83 2.78
C VAL A 122 -9.84 -7.13 3.55
N LEU A 123 -9.64 -5.88 3.95
CA LEU A 123 -10.59 -5.04 4.70
C LEU A 123 -11.48 -4.18 3.77
N SER A 124 -11.69 -4.59 2.52
CA SER A 124 -12.61 -3.87 1.63
C SER A 124 -14.02 -3.81 2.22
N ASN A 125 -14.78 -2.76 1.89
CA ASN A 125 -16.16 -2.59 2.39
C ASN A 125 -17.03 -3.82 2.11
N PHE A 126 -16.82 -4.48 0.97
CA PHE A 126 -17.53 -5.71 0.62
C PHE A 126 -17.17 -6.86 1.56
N ASN A 127 -15.90 -7.09 1.84
CA ASN A 127 -15.43 -8.16 2.73
C ASN A 127 -15.83 -7.91 4.19
N THR A 128 -15.73 -6.67 4.65
CA THR A 128 -16.13 -6.30 6.03
C THR A 128 -17.63 -6.48 6.24
N HIS A 129 -18.45 -6.15 5.24
CA HIS A 129 -19.89 -6.40 5.28
C HIS A 129 -20.21 -7.90 5.40
N ILE A 130 -19.56 -8.75 4.60
CA ILE A 130 -19.74 -10.22 4.68
C ILE A 130 -19.37 -10.75 6.07
N LEU A 131 -18.27 -10.27 6.65
CA LEU A 131 -17.82 -10.68 7.99
C LEU A 131 -18.79 -10.23 9.08
N GLN A 132 -19.37 -9.03 8.95
CA GLN A 132 -20.37 -8.50 9.88
C GLN A 132 -21.70 -9.25 9.77
N GLU A 133 -22.17 -9.52 8.56
CA GLU A 133 -23.42 -10.31 8.34
C GLU A 133 -23.30 -11.74 8.88
N ASN A 134 -22.15 -12.39 8.70
CA ASN A 134 -21.93 -13.74 9.19
C ASN A 134 -21.88 -13.80 10.73
N ASN A 135 -21.57 -12.68 11.40
CA ASN A 135 -21.52 -12.50 12.87
C ASN A 135 -20.78 -13.61 13.63
N ASP A 136 -19.76 -14.26 13.01
CA ASP A 136 -18.92 -15.26 13.66
C ASP A 136 -17.77 -14.55 14.41
N ALA A 137 -17.95 -14.37 15.71
CA ALA A 137 -16.96 -13.69 16.56
C ALA A 137 -15.58 -14.38 16.55
N LYS A 138 -15.53 -15.72 16.45
CA LYS A 138 -14.26 -16.45 16.42
C LYS A 138 -13.50 -16.20 15.13
N LEU A 139 -14.20 -16.22 14.00
CA LEU A 139 -13.63 -15.95 12.69
C LEU A 139 -13.17 -14.50 12.57
N ASN A 140 -14.02 -13.55 12.98
CA ASN A 140 -13.69 -12.13 12.97
C ASN A 140 -12.47 -11.83 13.85
N LYS A 141 -12.37 -12.41 15.04
CA LYS A 141 -11.19 -12.32 15.91
C LYS A 141 -9.92 -12.78 15.20
N ARG A 142 -9.96 -13.92 14.52
CA ARG A 142 -8.80 -14.45 13.77
C ARG A 142 -8.38 -13.50 12.64
N VAL A 143 -9.35 -12.99 11.85
CA VAL A 143 -9.05 -12.02 10.80
C VAL A 143 -8.39 -10.77 11.37
N ILE A 144 -8.92 -10.24 12.49
CA ILE A 144 -8.35 -9.08 13.18
C ILE A 144 -6.91 -9.36 13.63
N GLU A 145 -6.64 -10.51 14.24
CA GLU A 145 -5.29 -10.88 14.70
C GLU A 145 -4.29 -11.00 13.54
N GLU A 146 -4.69 -11.61 12.42
CA GLU A 146 -3.84 -11.72 11.22
C GLU A 146 -3.52 -10.35 10.62
N VAL A 147 -4.52 -9.47 10.53
CA VAL A 147 -4.35 -8.11 10.02
C VAL A 147 -3.47 -7.26 10.95
N LEU A 148 -3.69 -7.32 12.27
CA LEU A 148 -2.83 -6.62 13.24
C LEU A 148 -1.37 -7.08 13.15
N PHE A 149 -1.15 -8.40 12.94
CA PHE A 149 0.20 -8.91 12.73
C PHE A 149 0.88 -8.29 11.53
N CYS A 150 0.19 -8.23 10.38
CA CYS A 150 0.73 -7.62 9.16
C CYS A 150 0.95 -6.11 9.31
N SER A 151 0.07 -5.43 10.04
CA SER A 151 0.08 -3.97 10.19
C SER A 151 1.25 -3.44 11.01
N ARG A 152 1.95 -4.27 11.80
CA ARG A 152 3.10 -3.85 12.65
C ARG A 152 4.28 -3.28 11.88
N TYR A 153 4.37 -3.58 10.59
CA TYR A 153 5.46 -3.12 9.71
C TYR A 153 5.14 -1.80 9.00
N LEU A 154 3.91 -1.29 9.17
CA LEU A 154 3.42 -0.08 8.51
C LEU A 154 3.70 1.19 9.33
N PRO A 155 3.76 2.37 8.68
CA PRO A 155 3.76 3.65 9.35
C PRO A 155 2.51 3.87 10.21
N PHE A 156 2.64 4.58 11.34
CA PHE A 156 1.54 4.80 12.28
C PHE A 156 0.27 5.35 11.62
N VAL A 157 0.39 6.29 10.68
CA VAL A 157 -0.76 6.91 9.98
C VAL A 157 -1.60 5.86 9.23
N GLN A 158 -0.95 4.86 8.63
CA GLN A 158 -1.65 3.77 7.95
C GLN A 158 -2.26 2.78 8.95
N VAL A 159 -1.54 2.49 10.04
CA VAL A 159 -2.01 1.61 11.12
C VAL A 159 -3.25 2.19 11.79
N GLU A 160 -3.31 3.50 12.04
CA GLU A 160 -4.47 4.16 12.64
C GLU A 160 -5.75 3.96 11.81
N LYS A 161 -5.65 4.11 10.48
CA LYS A 161 -6.77 3.85 9.56
C LYS A 161 -7.23 2.39 9.60
N ILE A 162 -6.28 1.46 9.62
CA ILE A 162 -6.58 0.02 9.72
C ILE A 162 -7.26 -0.29 11.05
N CYS A 163 -6.74 0.23 12.17
CA CYS A 163 -7.31 0.02 13.49
C CYS A 163 -8.75 0.55 13.57
N PHE A 164 -9.04 1.70 12.96
CA PHE A 164 -10.41 2.21 12.87
C PHE A 164 -11.35 1.24 12.13
N GLN A 165 -10.92 0.66 11.01
CA GLN A 165 -11.71 -0.33 10.28
C GLN A 165 -11.90 -1.63 11.11
N LEU A 166 -10.87 -2.07 11.83
CA LEU A 166 -10.93 -3.26 12.67
C LEU A 166 -11.85 -3.08 13.89
N THR A 167 -11.97 -1.87 14.45
CA THR A 167 -12.93 -1.62 15.53
C THR A 167 -14.37 -1.81 15.09
N ALA A 168 -14.70 -1.44 13.85
CA ALA A 168 -16.02 -1.71 13.28
C ALA A 168 -16.31 -3.21 13.10
N LEU A 169 -15.26 -4.02 12.86
CA LEU A 169 -15.37 -5.47 12.74
C LEU A 169 -15.42 -6.20 14.09
N ALA A 170 -14.83 -5.61 15.13
CA ALA A 170 -14.81 -6.18 16.49
C ALA A 170 -16.20 -6.20 17.16
N GLY A 171 -17.18 -5.44 16.62
CA GLY A 171 -18.55 -5.40 17.15
C GLY A 171 -18.59 -4.97 18.62
N SER A 172 -19.20 -5.77 19.50
CA SER A 172 -19.33 -5.50 20.92
C SER A 172 -18.24 -6.15 21.81
N ASP A 173 -17.22 -6.78 21.22
CA ASP A 173 -16.16 -7.47 21.99
C ASP A 173 -15.15 -6.47 22.58
N ASN A 174 -15.33 -6.14 23.86
CA ASN A 174 -14.46 -5.24 24.62
C ASN A 174 -12.99 -5.69 24.66
N MET A 175 -12.74 -7.01 24.67
CA MET A 175 -11.36 -7.53 24.70
C MET A 175 -10.64 -7.26 23.38
N LEU A 176 -11.34 -7.41 22.25
CA LEU A 176 -10.81 -7.06 20.94
C LEU A 176 -10.56 -5.56 20.78
N HIS A 177 -11.49 -4.73 21.24
CA HIS A 177 -11.31 -3.27 21.25
C HIS A 177 -10.07 -2.86 22.05
N GLN A 178 -9.88 -3.40 23.25
CA GLN A 178 -8.70 -3.13 24.06
C GLN A 178 -7.41 -3.60 23.37
N ARG A 179 -7.43 -4.75 22.68
CA ARG A 179 -6.27 -5.27 21.96
C ARG A 179 -5.91 -4.40 20.78
N ILE A 180 -6.89 -3.96 19.98
CA ILE A 180 -6.67 -3.03 18.85
C ILE A 180 -6.11 -1.70 19.37
N TYR A 181 -6.68 -1.17 20.46
CA TYR A 181 -6.21 0.08 21.08
C TYR A 181 -4.77 -0.03 21.59
N ARG A 182 -4.43 -1.11 22.32
CA ARG A 182 -3.05 -1.35 22.80
C ARG A 182 -2.07 -1.42 21.64
N PHE A 183 -2.41 -2.15 20.60
CA PHE A 183 -1.58 -2.26 19.40
C PHE A 183 -1.35 -0.89 18.74
N SER A 184 -2.40 -0.10 18.53
CA SER A 184 -2.28 1.25 17.97
C SER A 184 -1.38 2.14 18.83
N LYS A 185 -1.53 2.07 20.16
CA LYS A 185 -0.68 2.82 21.12
C LYS A 185 0.78 2.39 21.06
N GLU A 186 1.06 1.09 20.99
CA GLU A 186 2.43 0.56 20.87
C GLU A 186 3.12 1.05 19.60
N VAL A 187 2.44 0.97 18.45
CA VAL A 187 2.97 1.44 17.16
C VAL A 187 3.21 2.95 17.20
N ARG A 188 2.30 3.71 17.81
CA ARG A 188 2.44 5.16 17.98
C ARG A 188 3.67 5.52 18.81
N ILE A 189 3.84 4.89 19.97
CA ILE A 189 5.00 5.11 20.86
C ILE A 189 6.30 4.77 20.13
N LYS A 190 6.34 3.63 19.42
CA LYS A 190 7.51 3.22 18.64
C LYS A 190 7.85 4.23 17.54
N SER A 191 6.84 4.78 16.86
CA SER A 191 7.00 5.80 15.83
C SER A 191 7.56 7.10 16.40
N TYR A 192 7.05 7.57 17.55
CA TYR A 192 7.59 8.74 18.26
C TYR A 192 9.01 8.50 18.72
N TRP A 193 9.30 7.36 19.35
CA TRP A 193 10.64 7.02 19.82
C TRP A 193 11.65 7.03 18.67
N HIS A 194 11.31 6.44 17.54
CA HIS A 194 12.19 6.43 16.37
C HIS A 194 12.47 7.84 15.82
N ARG A 195 11.50 8.75 15.91
CA ARG A 195 11.63 10.14 15.46
C ARG A 195 12.45 11.00 16.42
N TYR A 196 12.27 10.81 17.73
CA TYR A 196 12.83 11.71 18.75
C TYR A 196 14.05 11.17 19.49
N LYS A 197 14.43 9.90 19.33
CA LYS A 197 15.57 9.28 20.03
C LYS A 197 16.88 10.07 19.89
N VAL A 198 17.15 10.67 18.74
CA VAL A 198 18.38 11.46 18.50
C VAL A 198 18.32 12.78 19.27
N ILE A 199 17.17 13.45 19.25
CA ILE A 199 16.97 14.71 19.99
C ILE A 199 17.07 14.46 21.50
N ALA A 200 16.44 13.38 21.99
CA ALA A 200 16.54 12.98 23.38
C ALA A 200 17.98 12.69 23.80
N ALA A 201 18.75 11.99 22.97
CA ALA A 201 20.16 11.71 23.23
C ALA A 201 21.01 13.00 23.32
N ILE A 202 20.77 13.97 22.43
CA ILE A 202 21.46 15.28 22.47
C ILE A 202 21.11 16.04 23.75
N ILE A 203 19.82 16.09 24.13
CA ILE A 203 19.39 16.76 25.36
C ILE A 203 20.06 16.11 26.59
N ILE A 204 20.08 14.77 26.66
CA ILE A 204 20.72 14.05 27.76
C ILE A 204 22.24 14.37 27.80
N ALA A 205 22.92 14.39 26.67
CA ALA A 205 24.33 14.73 26.60
C ALA A 205 24.63 16.17 27.12
N ILE A 206 23.78 17.12 26.72
CA ILE A 206 23.92 18.53 27.21
C ILE A 206 23.70 18.59 28.73
N LEU A 207 22.70 17.89 29.27
CA LEU A 207 22.45 17.87 30.72
C LEU A 207 23.59 17.24 31.49
N ILE A 208 24.20 16.17 30.97
CA ILE A 208 25.38 15.55 31.60
C ILE A 208 26.57 16.51 31.57
N CYS A 209 26.86 17.17 30.44
CA CYS A 209 27.94 18.17 30.35
C CYS A 209 27.72 19.33 31.30
N TYR A 210 26.48 19.82 31.45
CA TYR A 210 26.13 20.88 32.38
C TYR A 210 26.34 20.45 33.84
N ALA A 211 25.90 19.24 34.21
CA ALA A 211 26.11 18.69 35.54
C ALA A 211 27.61 18.55 35.91
N ILE A 212 28.42 18.08 34.96
CA ILE A 212 29.89 17.99 35.14
C ILE A 212 30.48 19.38 35.34
N TYR A 213 30.04 20.37 34.54
CA TYR A 213 30.50 21.73 34.66
C TYR A 213 30.20 22.35 36.04
N THR A 214 28.96 22.18 36.54
CA THR A 214 28.57 22.70 37.87
C THR A 214 29.39 22.08 39.00
N VAL A 215 29.60 20.75 38.97
CA VAL A 215 30.44 20.08 39.97
C VAL A 215 31.88 20.53 39.92
N ALA A 216 32.41 20.82 38.71
CA ALA A 216 33.81 21.31 38.55
C ALA A 216 33.98 22.78 38.98
N THR A 217 32.90 23.57 39.00
CA THR A 217 32.95 24.99 39.44
C THR A 217 32.72 25.16 40.94
N ASP A 218 32.14 24.15 41.60
CA ASP A 218 31.87 24.13 43.07
C ASP A 218 33.02 23.48 43.88
N LEU A 219 34.09 22.98 43.21
CA LEU A 219 35.35 22.47 43.78
C LEU A 219 36.46 23.52 43.70
#